data_811a660120e283819888fb879f2845de
#
_entry.id   811a660120e283819888fb879f2845de
#
_cell.length_a   1.000
_cell.length_b   1.000
_cell.length_c   1.000
_cell.angle_alpha   90.00
_cell.angle_beta   90.00
_cell.angle_gamma   90.00
#
_symmetry.space_group_name_H-M   'P 1'
#
loop_
_entity.id
_entity.type
_entity.pdbx_description
1 polymer ?
#
loop_
_entity_poly.entity_id
_entity_poly.type
_entity_poly.pdbx_seq_one_letter_code
_entity_poly.pdbx_strand_id
1 'polypeptide(L)'
;MGDSRASKEYWESLWREEKLPPAVNPRDHSLKNEVVLKFDSLFRQVFAAERRPPDETNLLELGCARSAWLPYFSKEFGFCVTGIDYSPVGCDQARTILAMEGVEGNVTLADISSAPQHLLNRFSSVVSFGVVEHFEATDEALRSCGAFLKPGGTMVTVIPNMNGFVGRLQKWLGREVYDLHVPLDAKALRRAHEVAGLEVLRCEYFCFLNFGVLNLNRIRQSFLGLWLSRALNAISAATWMLERIRVRLPANRMTSPYVICVSTKTT
;
A
#
# COMPACT_ATOMS: atom_id res chain seq x y z
N MET A 1 20.23 7.20 -5.05
CA MET A 1 19.11 6.25 -5.14
C MET A 1 18.87 5.96 -6.62
N GLY A 2 18.70 4.71 -7.02
CA GLY A 2 18.41 4.35 -8.42
C GLY A 2 17.08 4.94 -8.88
N ASP A 3 16.96 5.21 -10.18
CA ASP A 3 15.75 5.78 -10.76
C ASP A 3 14.54 4.86 -10.52
N SER A 4 13.39 5.46 -10.22
CA SER A 4 12.11 4.75 -10.17
C SER A 4 11.75 4.26 -11.58
N ARG A 5 11.28 3.02 -11.70
CA ARG A 5 10.76 2.47 -12.96
C ARG A 5 9.49 3.19 -13.44
N ALA A 6 8.75 3.80 -12.52
CA ALA A 6 7.55 4.56 -12.81
C ALA A 6 7.86 6.06 -12.77
N SER A 7 7.66 6.77 -13.89
CA SER A 7 7.93 8.21 -13.95
C SER A 7 6.83 9.02 -13.26
N LYS A 8 7.15 10.25 -12.87
CA LYS A 8 6.20 11.19 -12.28
C LYS A 8 5.04 11.48 -13.25
N GLU A 9 5.33 11.65 -14.53
CA GLU A 9 4.36 11.93 -15.58
C GLU A 9 3.35 10.78 -15.75
N TYR A 10 3.82 9.53 -15.61
CA TYR A 10 2.95 8.35 -15.62
C TYR A 10 1.88 8.44 -14.52
N TRP A 11 2.32 8.72 -13.28
CA TRP A 11 1.40 8.82 -12.15
C TRP A 11 0.47 10.03 -12.26
N GLU A 12 0.99 11.20 -12.66
CA GLU A 12 0.16 12.39 -12.82
C GLU A 12 -0.92 12.22 -13.88
N SER A 13 -0.62 11.54 -15.01
CA SER A 13 -1.61 11.26 -16.03
C SER A 13 -2.70 10.32 -15.48
N LEU A 14 -2.31 9.29 -14.75
CA LEU A 14 -3.23 8.34 -14.15
C LEU A 14 -4.16 9.01 -13.12
N TRP A 15 -3.60 9.86 -12.24
CA TRP A 15 -4.37 10.52 -11.20
C TRP A 15 -5.36 11.56 -11.73
N ARG A 16 -5.07 12.22 -12.83
CA ARG A 16 -5.98 13.20 -13.45
C ARG A 16 -7.23 12.56 -14.06
N GLU A 17 -7.11 11.36 -14.57
CA GLU A 17 -8.20 10.66 -15.28
C GLU A 17 -9.18 9.95 -14.33
N GLU A 18 -8.76 9.67 -13.12
CA GLU A 18 -9.54 8.86 -12.19
C GLU A 18 -10.31 9.71 -11.17
N LYS A 19 -11.53 9.26 -10.83
CA LYS A 19 -12.31 9.83 -9.72
C LYS A 19 -11.60 9.59 -8.38
N LEU A 20 -11.77 10.51 -7.43
CA LEU A 20 -11.29 10.32 -6.07
C LEU A 20 -11.87 9.04 -5.47
N PRO A 21 -11.04 8.20 -4.84
CA PRO A 21 -11.56 7.04 -4.13
C PRO A 21 -12.30 7.50 -2.87
N PRO A 22 -13.34 6.77 -2.44
CA PRO A 22 -13.91 6.96 -1.11
C PRO A 22 -12.86 6.60 -0.04
N ALA A 23 -12.91 7.27 1.09
CA ALA A 23 -12.08 6.89 2.23
C ALA A 23 -12.41 5.46 2.70
N VAL A 24 -11.42 4.81 3.28
CA VAL A 24 -11.57 3.45 3.85
C VAL A 24 -12.58 3.48 4.99
N ASN A 25 -13.58 2.60 4.90
CA ASN A 25 -14.60 2.43 5.94
C ASN A 25 -14.60 0.98 6.48
N PRO A 26 -13.99 0.72 7.64
CA PRO A 26 -13.95 -0.63 8.22
C PRO A 26 -15.31 -1.08 8.79
N ARG A 27 -16.32 -0.19 8.86
CA ARG A 27 -17.68 -0.53 9.29
C ARG A 27 -18.57 -1.04 8.14
N ASP A 28 -18.10 -0.94 6.90
CA ASP A 28 -18.77 -1.56 5.75
C ASP A 28 -18.42 -3.04 5.68
N HIS A 29 -19.33 -3.90 6.13
CA HIS A 29 -19.19 -5.35 6.07
C HIS A 29 -19.69 -5.97 4.75
N SER A 30 -19.91 -5.18 3.72
CA SER A 30 -20.25 -5.70 2.39
C SER A 30 -19.10 -6.56 1.83
N LEU A 31 -19.44 -7.48 0.95
CA LEU A 31 -18.44 -8.35 0.32
C LEU A 31 -17.40 -7.56 -0.50
N LYS A 32 -17.79 -6.41 -1.04
CA LYS A 32 -16.88 -5.52 -1.79
C LYS A 32 -15.77 -4.94 -0.93
N ASN A 33 -15.98 -4.86 0.38
CA ASN A 33 -15.04 -4.30 1.34
C ASN A 33 -14.15 -5.37 2.01
N GLU A 34 -14.21 -6.63 1.58
CA GLU A 34 -13.52 -7.75 2.23
C GLU A 34 -12.01 -7.53 2.37
N VAL A 35 -11.37 -6.99 1.35
CA VAL A 35 -9.93 -6.70 1.38
C VAL A 35 -9.61 -5.62 2.42
N VAL A 36 -10.44 -4.59 2.50
CA VAL A 36 -10.31 -3.53 3.53
C VAL A 36 -10.44 -4.12 4.92
N LEU A 37 -11.41 -5.01 5.16
CA LEU A 37 -11.59 -5.66 6.47
C LEU A 37 -10.37 -6.51 6.86
N LYS A 38 -9.72 -7.16 5.89
CA LYS A 38 -8.47 -7.91 6.14
C LYS A 38 -7.32 -6.97 6.49
N PHE A 39 -7.16 -5.85 5.78
CA PHE A 39 -6.17 -4.84 6.14
C PHE A 39 -6.49 -4.19 7.50
N ASP A 40 -7.75 -3.90 7.81
CA ASP A 40 -8.16 -3.42 9.13
C ASP A 40 -7.74 -4.40 10.23
N SER A 41 -7.97 -5.70 10.03
CA SER A 41 -7.51 -6.73 10.98
C SER A 41 -5.99 -6.75 11.13
N LEU A 42 -5.24 -6.59 10.03
CA LEU A 42 -3.78 -6.49 10.07
C LEU A 42 -3.33 -5.27 10.88
N PHE A 43 -3.86 -4.08 10.58
CA PHE A 43 -3.48 -2.85 11.26
C PHE A 43 -3.85 -2.84 12.72
N ARG A 44 -5.01 -3.40 13.10
CA ARG A 44 -5.37 -3.62 14.50
C ARG A 44 -4.37 -4.51 15.22
N GLN A 45 -3.86 -5.58 14.58
CA GLN A 45 -2.83 -6.42 15.17
C GLN A 45 -1.50 -5.68 15.32
N VAL A 46 -1.09 -4.91 14.29
CA VAL A 46 0.18 -4.18 14.30
C VAL A 46 0.16 -3.05 15.31
N PHE A 47 -0.91 -2.25 15.33
CA PHE A 47 -0.97 -1.03 16.13
C PHE A 47 -1.60 -1.23 17.52
N ALA A 48 -2.32 -2.33 17.78
CA ALA A 48 -2.86 -2.63 19.12
C ALA A 48 -1.80 -3.05 20.14
N ALA A 49 -0.68 -3.58 19.67
CA ALA A 49 0.45 -3.95 20.54
C ALA A 49 1.16 -2.72 21.14
N GLU A 50 0.87 -1.54 20.61
CA GLU A 50 1.52 -0.30 20.96
C GLU A 50 0.56 0.58 21.78
N ARG A 51 0.61 0.42 23.12
CA ARG A 51 0.07 1.48 24.02
C ARG A 51 1.00 2.67 23.92
N ARG A 52 0.69 3.59 23.00
CA ARG A 52 1.47 4.79 22.78
C ARG A 52 0.93 5.94 23.60
N PRO A 53 1.80 6.78 24.21
CA PRO A 53 1.41 8.09 24.71
C PRO A 53 0.80 8.93 23.56
N PRO A 54 -0.13 9.84 23.83
CA PRO A 54 -0.78 10.66 22.80
C PRO A 54 0.18 11.47 21.92
N ASP A 55 1.34 11.84 22.44
CA ASP A 55 2.42 12.58 21.78
C ASP A 55 3.33 11.69 20.89
N GLU A 56 3.15 10.37 20.89
CA GLU A 56 3.88 9.41 20.07
C GLU A 56 3.06 8.83 18.89
N THR A 57 1.92 9.40 18.59
CA THR A 57 0.98 8.87 17.59
C THR A 57 1.12 9.54 16.22
N ASN A 58 2.35 9.73 15.72
CA ASN A 58 2.58 10.28 14.38
C ASN A 58 2.74 9.16 13.36
N LEU A 59 1.88 9.15 12.35
CA LEU A 59 1.96 8.20 11.23
C LEU A 59 2.29 8.94 9.94
N LEU A 60 3.21 8.36 9.16
CA LEU A 60 3.54 8.81 7.81
C LEU A 60 3.10 7.77 6.79
N GLU A 61 2.36 8.20 5.77
CA GLU A 61 2.14 7.42 4.56
C GLU A 61 3.04 7.90 3.43
N LEU A 62 3.85 6.98 2.89
CA LEU A 62 4.73 7.22 1.76
C LEU A 62 4.02 6.84 0.46
N GLY A 63 4.08 7.72 -0.55
CA GLY A 63 3.29 7.58 -1.77
C GLY A 63 1.81 7.81 -1.50
N CYS A 64 1.48 8.87 -0.79
CA CYS A 64 0.12 9.15 -0.31
C CYS A 64 -0.83 9.71 -1.39
N ALA A 65 -0.43 9.73 -2.66
CA ALA A 65 -1.31 10.21 -3.72
C ALA A 65 -2.71 9.60 -3.62
N ARG A 66 -3.75 10.44 -3.54
CA ARG A 66 -5.15 9.99 -3.45
C ARG A 66 -5.42 9.06 -2.26
N SER A 67 -4.70 9.16 -1.16
CA SER A 67 -4.81 8.20 -0.07
C SER A 67 -6.21 8.12 0.53
N ALA A 68 -6.80 6.94 0.44
CA ALA A 68 -8.01 6.57 1.16
C ALA A 68 -7.71 6.11 2.60
N TRP A 69 -6.42 5.87 2.92
CA TRP A 69 -5.97 5.31 4.19
C TRP A 69 -5.62 6.36 5.23
N LEU A 70 -5.12 7.55 4.84
CA LEU A 70 -4.80 8.61 5.81
C LEU A 70 -5.98 8.95 6.74
N PRO A 71 -7.22 9.18 6.23
CA PRO A 71 -8.36 9.40 7.12
C PRO A 71 -8.67 8.20 8.02
N TYR A 72 -8.51 6.99 7.52
CA TYR A 72 -8.72 5.77 8.28
C TYR A 72 -7.77 5.66 9.47
N PHE A 73 -6.46 5.89 9.27
CA PHE A 73 -5.49 5.83 10.37
C PHE A 73 -5.77 6.88 11.45
N SER A 74 -6.21 8.06 11.06
CA SER A 74 -6.60 9.08 12.02
C SER A 74 -7.86 8.69 12.80
N LYS A 75 -8.93 8.26 12.10
CA LYS A 75 -10.22 7.96 12.72
C LYS A 75 -10.24 6.69 13.57
N GLU A 76 -9.53 5.64 13.13
CA GLU A 76 -9.59 4.33 13.79
C GLU A 76 -8.51 4.15 14.86
N PHE A 77 -7.38 4.87 14.76
CA PHE A 77 -6.25 4.72 15.70
C PHE A 77 -5.82 6.02 16.36
N GLY A 78 -6.43 7.17 16.03
CA GLY A 78 -6.08 8.46 16.60
C GLY A 78 -4.70 9.00 16.16
N PHE A 79 -4.15 8.52 15.04
CA PHE A 79 -2.89 9.03 14.54
C PHE A 79 -2.99 10.47 14.05
N CYS A 80 -1.99 11.28 14.39
CA CYS A 80 -1.67 12.50 13.66
C CYS A 80 -1.03 12.10 12.33
N VAL A 81 -1.77 12.26 11.23
CA VAL A 81 -1.37 11.71 9.92
C VAL A 81 -0.61 12.72 9.08
N THR A 82 0.43 12.23 8.43
CA THR A 82 1.19 12.95 7.41
C THR A 82 1.30 12.08 6.17
N GLY A 83 1.19 12.69 4.99
CA GLY A 83 1.46 12.03 3.72
C GLY A 83 2.63 12.68 3.00
N ILE A 84 3.42 11.90 2.30
CA ILE A 84 4.45 12.39 1.36
C ILE A 84 4.17 11.77 -0.02
N ASP A 85 4.18 12.63 -1.03
CA ASP A 85 4.15 12.21 -2.43
C ASP A 85 4.93 13.23 -3.29
N TYR A 86 5.50 12.77 -4.40
CA TYR A 86 6.22 13.63 -5.32
C TYR A 86 5.34 14.19 -6.44
N SER A 87 4.08 13.74 -6.54
CA SER A 87 3.08 14.25 -7.48
C SER A 87 2.27 15.39 -6.86
N PRO A 88 2.33 16.62 -7.40
CA PRO A 88 1.46 17.71 -6.96
C PRO A 88 -0.02 17.36 -7.04
N VAL A 89 -0.45 16.69 -8.14
CA VAL A 89 -1.83 16.26 -8.35
C VAL A 89 -2.25 15.27 -7.28
N GLY A 90 -1.39 14.29 -6.98
CA GLY A 90 -1.64 13.29 -5.93
C GLY A 90 -1.74 13.92 -4.55
N CYS A 91 -0.86 14.88 -4.23
CA CYS A 91 -0.91 15.64 -2.97
C CYS A 91 -2.21 16.43 -2.82
N ASP A 92 -2.65 17.12 -3.87
CA ASP A 92 -3.88 17.93 -3.82
C ASP A 92 -5.12 17.03 -3.67
N GLN A 93 -5.13 15.88 -4.31
CA GLN A 93 -6.19 14.89 -4.13
C GLN A 93 -6.20 14.30 -2.71
N ALA A 94 -5.03 13.99 -2.12
CA ALA A 94 -4.94 13.53 -0.73
C ALA A 94 -5.46 14.58 0.26
N ARG A 95 -5.11 15.87 0.07
CA ARG A 95 -5.65 16.98 0.88
C ARG A 95 -7.17 17.09 0.74
N THR A 96 -7.68 16.93 -0.48
CA THR A 96 -9.13 16.95 -0.74
C THR A 96 -9.85 15.84 0.01
N ILE A 97 -9.31 14.61 -0.02
CA ILE A 97 -9.89 13.47 0.70
C ILE A 97 -9.87 13.71 2.21
N LEU A 98 -8.76 14.19 2.78
CA LEU A 98 -8.69 14.55 4.20
C LEU A 98 -9.75 15.58 4.58
N ALA A 99 -9.90 16.63 3.79
CA ALA A 99 -10.89 17.68 4.02
C ALA A 99 -12.34 17.15 3.93
N MET A 100 -12.64 16.31 2.91
CA MET A 100 -13.98 15.68 2.78
C MET A 100 -14.31 14.80 3.97
N GLU A 101 -13.33 14.17 4.58
CA GLU A 101 -13.48 13.30 5.74
C GLU A 101 -13.41 14.04 7.08
N GLY A 102 -13.18 15.36 7.09
CA GLY A 102 -13.05 16.16 8.29
C GLY A 102 -11.84 15.78 9.15
N VAL A 103 -10.77 15.34 8.53
CA VAL A 103 -9.53 14.90 9.18
C VAL A 103 -8.44 15.95 8.98
N GLU A 104 -7.87 16.44 10.08
CA GLU A 104 -6.66 17.24 10.05
C GLU A 104 -5.46 16.35 9.76
N GLY A 105 -4.65 16.73 8.75
CA GLY A 105 -3.45 16.01 8.35
C GLY A 105 -2.55 16.86 7.48
N ASN A 106 -1.28 16.50 7.44
CA ASN A 106 -0.29 17.19 6.63
C ASN A 106 0.00 16.40 5.35
N VAL A 107 0.09 17.09 4.21
CA VAL A 107 0.52 16.47 2.95
C VAL A 107 1.67 17.28 2.37
N THR A 108 2.83 16.65 2.29
CA THR A 108 4.08 17.25 1.84
C THR A 108 4.42 16.78 0.43
N LEU A 109 4.64 17.72 -0.47
CA LEU A 109 5.17 17.44 -1.80
C LEU A 109 6.68 17.26 -1.70
N ALA A 110 7.14 16.02 -1.73
CA ALA A 110 8.56 15.67 -1.67
C ALA A 110 8.83 14.30 -2.27
N ASP A 111 10.05 14.11 -2.78
CA ASP A 111 10.57 12.79 -3.12
C ASP A 111 11.08 12.10 -1.86
N ILE A 112 10.80 10.80 -1.72
CA ILE A 112 11.22 9.99 -0.57
C ILE A 112 12.75 9.97 -0.43
N SER A 113 13.48 10.04 -1.56
CA SER A 113 14.94 10.04 -1.59
C SER A 113 15.58 11.37 -1.18
N SER A 114 14.83 12.47 -1.25
CA SER A 114 15.28 13.82 -0.91
C SER A 114 14.35 14.51 0.08
N ALA A 115 13.84 13.75 1.02
CA ALA A 115 12.86 14.22 1.99
C ALA A 115 13.40 15.36 2.88
N PRO A 116 12.53 16.30 3.28
CA PRO A 116 12.90 17.38 4.17
C PRO A 116 13.46 16.87 5.51
N GLN A 117 14.61 17.37 5.94
CA GLN A 117 15.28 16.93 7.15
C GLN A 117 14.40 16.98 8.40
N HIS A 118 13.48 17.96 8.49
CA HIS A 118 12.59 18.11 9.65
C HIS A 118 11.56 16.97 9.79
N LEU A 119 11.42 16.09 8.79
CA LEU A 119 10.54 14.93 8.83
C LEU A 119 11.28 13.65 9.26
N LEU A 120 12.61 13.65 9.28
CA LEU A 120 13.40 12.48 9.64
C LEU A 120 13.29 12.18 11.15
N ASN A 121 13.27 10.90 11.51
CA ASN A 121 13.16 10.41 12.90
C ASN A 121 11.96 10.98 13.68
N ARG A 122 10.84 11.24 13.00
CA ARG A 122 9.66 11.90 13.61
C ARG A 122 8.47 10.96 13.81
N PHE A 123 8.39 9.88 13.06
CA PHE A 123 7.18 9.06 13.00
C PHE A 123 7.33 7.79 13.82
N SER A 124 6.32 7.50 14.62
CA SER A 124 6.20 6.22 15.31
C SER A 124 5.79 5.10 14.35
N SER A 125 5.09 5.45 13.27
CA SER A 125 4.68 4.51 12.24
C SER A 125 4.89 5.09 10.84
N VAL A 126 5.37 4.24 9.94
CA VAL A 126 5.46 4.53 8.50
C VAL A 126 4.71 3.44 7.76
N VAL A 127 3.83 3.82 6.85
CA VAL A 127 3.11 2.88 5.97
C VAL A 127 3.40 3.22 4.52
N SER A 128 3.43 2.19 3.67
CA SER A 128 3.66 2.34 2.25
C SER A 128 2.85 1.30 1.48
N PHE A 129 2.08 1.76 0.49
CA PHE A 129 1.27 0.92 -0.37
C PHE A 129 1.69 1.10 -1.82
N GLY A 130 2.30 0.08 -2.42
CA GLY A 130 2.63 0.13 -3.84
C GLY A 130 3.71 1.18 -4.17
N VAL A 131 4.82 1.23 -3.41
CA VAL A 131 5.88 2.23 -3.59
C VAL A 131 7.24 1.61 -3.83
N VAL A 132 7.70 0.77 -2.90
CA VAL A 132 9.11 0.33 -2.88
C VAL A 132 9.46 -0.62 -4.02
N GLU A 133 8.49 -1.30 -4.57
CA GLU A 133 8.64 -2.18 -5.72
C GLU A 133 8.88 -1.45 -7.05
N HIS A 134 8.76 -0.14 -7.07
CA HIS A 134 9.10 0.66 -8.25
C HIS A 134 10.58 1.04 -8.32
N PHE A 135 11.38 0.68 -7.30
CA PHE A 135 12.80 0.99 -7.24
C PHE A 135 13.64 -0.27 -7.43
N GLU A 136 14.61 -0.24 -8.38
CA GLU A 136 15.55 -1.34 -8.60
C GLU A 136 16.35 -1.64 -7.34
N ALA A 137 16.89 -0.60 -6.70
CA ALA A 137 17.56 -0.69 -5.42
C ALA A 137 16.52 -0.60 -4.28
N THR A 138 15.68 -1.63 -4.13
CA THR A 138 14.58 -1.66 -3.16
C THR A 138 15.09 -1.48 -1.71
N ASP A 139 16.25 -1.99 -1.36
CA ASP A 139 16.87 -1.82 -0.04
C ASP A 139 17.28 -0.36 0.23
N GLU A 140 17.77 0.37 -0.77
CA GLU A 140 18.04 1.81 -0.64
C GLU A 140 16.75 2.62 -0.47
N ALA A 141 15.70 2.27 -1.24
CA ALA A 141 14.38 2.87 -1.08
C ALA A 141 13.85 2.64 0.34
N LEU A 142 13.92 1.41 0.84
CA LEU A 142 13.50 1.06 2.20
C LEU A 142 14.35 1.76 3.28
N ARG A 143 15.66 1.94 3.05
CA ARG A 143 16.52 2.71 3.97
C ARG A 143 16.06 4.17 4.05
N SER A 144 15.73 4.78 2.91
CA SER A 144 15.15 6.13 2.87
C SER A 144 13.81 6.20 3.59
N CYS A 145 12.94 5.19 3.41
CA CYS A 145 11.68 5.09 4.14
C CYS A 145 11.89 4.94 5.65
N GLY A 146 12.83 4.10 6.08
CA GLY A 146 13.18 3.88 7.48
C GLY A 146 13.79 5.10 8.18
N ALA A 147 14.36 6.05 7.41
CA ALA A 147 14.91 7.28 7.96
C ALA A 147 13.85 8.18 8.63
N PHE A 148 12.58 8.07 8.22
CA PHE A 148 11.49 8.81 8.84
C PHE A 148 11.07 8.26 10.21
N LEU A 149 11.32 6.97 10.47
CA LEU A 149 10.95 6.33 11.73
C LEU A 149 11.78 6.84 12.89
N LYS A 150 11.14 7.03 14.04
CA LYS A 150 11.82 7.10 15.34
C LYS A 150 12.48 5.76 15.63
N PRO A 151 13.52 5.70 16.49
CA PRO A 151 13.98 4.45 17.08
C PRO A 151 12.81 3.68 17.71
N GLY A 152 12.71 2.39 17.46
CA GLY A 152 11.59 1.54 17.88
C GLY A 152 10.30 1.73 17.07
N GLY A 153 10.26 2.63 16.10
CA GLY A 153 9.08 2.85 15.24
C GLY A 153 8.82 1.70 14.28
N THR A 154 7.56 1.53 13.90
CA THR A 154 7.07 0.41 13.07
C THR A 154 6.86 0.84 11.63
N MET A 155 7.34 0.03 10.69
CA MET A 155 7.08 0.18 9.25
C MET A 155 6.19 -0.95 8.73
N VAL A 156 5.16 -0.60 7.98
CA VAL A 156 4.31 -1.55 7.25
C VAL A 156 4.45 -1.28 5.76
N THR A 157 4.98 -2.25 5.05
CA THR A 157 5.13 -2.20 3.59
C THR A 157 4.17 -3.19 2.95
N VAL A 158 3.38 -2.72 1.99
CA VAL A 158 2.45 -3.52 1.20
C VAL A 158 2.80 -3.36 -0.26
N ILE A 159 3.10 -4.46 -0.93
CA ILE A 159 3.37 -4.47 -2.38
C ILE A 159 2.48 -5.48 -3.10
N PRO A 160 2.15 -5.27 -4.39
CA PRO A 160 1.50 -6.29 -5.20
C PRO A 160 2.43 -7.48 -5.41
N ASN A 161 1.87 -8.69 -5.37
CA ASN A 161 2.63 -9.91 -5.63
C ASN A 161 2.76 -10.18 -7.14
N MET A 162 3.76 -9.59 -7.77
CA MET A 162 4.02 -9.76 -9.20
C MET A 162 4.59 -11.15 -9.57
N ASN A 163 5.00 -11.96 -8.59
CA ASN A 163 5.47 -13.34 -8.78
C ASN A 163 4.33 -14.38 -8.76
N GLY A 164 3.14 -14.01 -8.26
CA GLY A 164 1.98 -14.88 -8.15
C GLY A 164 1.15 -14.98 -9.43
N PHE A 165 0.01 -15.66 -9.33
CA PHE A 165 -0.92 -15.82 -10.44
C PHE A 165 -1.44 -14.47 -10.96
N VAL A 166 -1.80 -13.57 -10.05
CA VAL A 166 -2.31 -12.23 -10.41
C VAL A 166 -1.24 -11.42 -11.14
N GLY A 167 0.01 -11.45 -10.68
CA GLY A 167 1.13 -10.77 -11.34
C GLY A 167 1.43 -11.35 -12.74
N ARG A 168 1.36 -12.68 -12.91
CA ARG A 168 1.50 -13.31 -14.21
C ARG A 168 0.38 -12.92 -15.19
N LEU A 169 -0.83 -12.80 -14.66
CA LEU A 169 -1.98 -12.34 -15.44
C LEU A 169 -1.79 -10.86 -15.83
N GLN A 170 -1.29 -10.00 -14.92
CA GLN A 170 -0.93 -8.61 -15.25
C GLN A 170 0.11 -8.55 -16.37
N LYS A 171 1.15 -9.39 -16.31
CA LYS A 171 2.19 -9.46 -17.35
C LYS A 171 1.63 -9.82 -18.72
N TRP A 172 0.62 -10.67 -18.76
CA TRP A 172 -0.05 -11.08 -20.01
C TRP A 172 -1.03 -10.02 -20.52
N LEU A 173 -1.77 -9.36 -19.63
CA LEU A 173 -2.84 -8.41 -19.98
C LEU A 173 -2.32 -6.97 -20.21
N GLY A 174 -1.21 -6.59 -19.58
CA GLY A 174 -0.65 -5.23 -19.63
C GLY A 174 0.80 -5.25 -19.16
N ARG A 175 1.69 -5.67 -20.05
CA ARG A 175 3.11 -5.84 -19.75
C ARG A 175 3.78 -4.54 -19.32
N GLU A 176 3.39 -3.43 -19.92
CA GLU A 176 3.87 -2.09 -19.58
C GLU A 176 3.68 -1.78 -18.08
N VAL A 177 2.53 -2.14 -17.51
CA VAL A 177 2.27 -1.97 -16.07
C VAL A 177 3.09 -2.95 -15.24
N TYR A 178 3.23 -4.20 -15.70
CA TYR A 178 4.06 -5.20 -15.02
C TYR A 178 5.53 -4.76 -14.93
N ASP A 179 6.07 -4.22 -16.03
CA ASP A 179 7.48 -3.82 -16.14
C ASP A 179 7.82 -2.59 -15.28
N LEU A 180 6.82 -1.85 -14.77
CA LEU A 180 7.01 -0.80 -13.76
C LEU A 180 7.38 -1.35 -12.37
N HIS A 181 7.26 -2.64 -12.15
CA HIS A 181 7.49 -3.26 -10.85
C HIS A 181 8.77 -4.11 -10.86
N VAL A 182 9.49 -4.10 -9.75
CA VAL A 182 10.48 -5.12 -9.41
C VAL A 182 9.72 -6.28 -8.77
N PRO A 183 9.69 -7.49 -9.37
CA PRO A 183 8.90 -8.60 -8.85
C PRO A 183 9.55 -9.17 -7.59
N LEU A 184 9.17 -8.68 -6.43
CA LEU A 184 9.63 -9.15 -5.12
C LEU A 184 8.72 -10.25 -4.58
N ASP A 185 9.30 -11.32 -4.09
CA ASP A 185 8.60 -12.30 -3.26
C ASP A 185 8.79 -11.97 -1.76
N ALA A 186 8.10 -12.69 -0.88
CA ALA A 186 8.20 -12.41 0.56
C ALA A 186 9.63 -12.56 1.11
N LYS A 187 10.44 -13.46 0.55
CA LYS A 187 11.85 -13.64 0.95
C LYS A 187 12.71 -12.47 0.51
N ALA A 188 12.53 -12.01 -0.74
CA ALA A 188 13.26 -10.88 -1.28
C ALA A 188 12.89 -9.57 -0.57
N LEU A 189 11.59 -9.34 -0.30
CA LEU A 189 11.13 -8.17 0.44
C LEU A 189 11.67 -8.18 1.88
N ARG A 190 11.63 -9.32 2.59
CA ARG A 190 12.24 -9.48 3.92
C ARG A 190 13.71 -9.08 3.89
N ARG A 191 14.47 -9.67 2.97
CA ARG A 191 15.91 -9.38 2.85
C ARG A 191 16.18 -7.90 2.57
N ALA A 192 15.39 -7.25 1.72
CA ALA A 192 15.53 -5.84 1.44
C ALA A 192 15.33 -4.96 2.70
N HIS A 193 14.34 -5.29 3.54
CA HIS A 193 14.16 -4.64 4.84
C HIS A 193 15.36 -4.85 5.78
N GLU A 194 15.87 -6.08 5.89
CA GLU A 194 17.02 -6.42 6.71
C GLU A 194 18.29 -5.67 6.26
N VAL A 195 18.54 -5.62 4.94
CA VAL A 195 19.67 -4.86 4.35
C VAL A 195 19.51 -3.35 4.56
N ALA A 196 18.27 -2.86 4.58
CA ALA A 196 17.96 -1.47 4.91
C ALA A 196 18.22 -1.11 6.39
N GLY A 197 18.51 -2.10 7.25
CA GLY A 197 18.76 -1.89 8.69
C GLY A 197 17.48 -1.93 9.53
N LEU A 198 16.42 -2.56 9.02
CA LEU A 198 15.17 -2.74 9.73
C LEU A 198 15.05 -4.18 10.25
N GLU A 199 14.61 -4.34 11.49
CA GLU A 199 14.32 -5.65 12.07
C GLU A 199 12.94 -6.13 11.60
N VAL A 200 12.89 -7.27 10.91
CA VAL A 200 11.64 -7.79 10.33
C VAL A 200 10.90 -8.65 11.33
N LEU A 201 9.76 -8.16 11.79
CA LEU A 201 8.85 -8.87 12.69
C LEU A 201 7.99 -9.89 11.93
N ARG A 202 7.47 -9.51 10.75
CA ARG A 202 6.59 -10.35 9.94
C ARG A 202 6.76 -10.00 8.47
N CYS A 203 6.92 -10.98 7.60
CA CYS A 203 6.93 -10.76 6.15
C CYS A 203 6.33 -11.98 5.47
N GLU A 204 5.20 -11.80 4.78
CA GLU A 204 4.39 -12.91 4.29
C GLU A 204 3.49 -12.54 3.10
N TYR A 205 2.91 -13.55 2.49
CA TYR A 205 1.86 -13.41 1.50
C TYR A 205 0.53 -13.10 2.19
N PHE A 206 -0.20 -12.12 1.64
CA PHE A 206 -1.39 -11.59 2.29
C PHE A 206 -2.61 -11.65 1.39
N CYS A 207 -3.75 -12.06 1.95
CA CYS A 207 -5.01 -12.34 1.27
C CYS A 207 -4.95 -13.54 0.31
N PHE A 208 -6.10 -14.12 0.03
CA PHE A 208 -6.30 -15.07 -1.06
C PHE A 208 -7.00 -14.34 -2.20
N LEU A 209 -6.61 -14.54 -3.40
CA LEU A 209 -7.08 -13.95 -4.66
C LEU A 209 -7.86 -12.62 -4.56
N ASN A 210 -7.30 -11.59 -5.17
CA ASN A 210 -7.98 -10.34 -5.42
C ASN A 210 -7.58 -9.81 -6.80
N PHE A 211 -8.44 -9.94 -7.77
CA PHE A 211 -8.21 -9.42 -9.12
C PHE A 211 -8.40 -7.90 -9.24
N GLY A 212 -8.90 -7.25 -8.17
CA GLY A 212 -8.95 -5.79 -8.09
C GLY A 212 -7.57 -5.10 -8.09
N VAL A 213 -6.49 -5.86 -7.84
CA VAL A 213 -5.10 -5.37 -7.95
C VAL A 213 -4.66 -5.17 -9.41
N LEU A 214 -5.33 -5.84 -10.36
CA LEU A 214 -4.98 -5.73 -11.78
C LEU A 214 -5.33 -4.34 -12.32
N ASN A 215 -4.37 -3.71 -12.97
CA ASN A 215 -4.64 -2.54 -13.79
C ASN A 215 -5.18 -3.00 -15.15
N LEU A 216 -6.48 -2.90 -15.32
CA LEU A 216 -7.20 -3.30 -16.54
C LEU A 216 -7.74 -2.10 -17.32
N ASN A 217 -7.30 -0.87 -17.04
CA ASN A 217 -7.87 0.35 -17.62
C ASN A 217 -7.88 0.31 -19.14
N ARG A 218 -6.77 -0.12 -19.76
CA ARG A 218 -6.66 -0.26 -21.21
C ARG A 218 -7.60 -1.31 -21.80
N ILE A 219 -7.77 -2.44 -21.11
CA ILE A 219 -8.57 -3.56 -21.57
C ILE A 219 -10.07 -3.26 -21.41
N ARG A 220 -10.44 -2.56 -20.35
CA ARG A 220 -11.85 -2.17 -20.06
C ARG A 220 -12.47 -1.26 -21.11
N GLN A 221 -11.70 -0.67 -22.00
CA GLN A 221 -12.20 0.11 -23.12
C GLN A 221 -12.88 -0.76 -24.19
N SER A 222 -12.65 -2.08 -24.19
CA SER A 222 -13.32 -3.04 -25.07
C SER A 222 -14.45 -3.76 -24.36
N PHE A 223 -15.47 -4.19 -25.12
CA PHE A 223 -16.58 -4.98 -24.60
C PHE A 223 -16.11 -6.29 -23.93
N LEU A 224 -15.21 -7.02 -24.59
CA LEU A 224 -14.63 -8.26 -24.04
C LEU A 224 -13.83 -8.01 -22.78
N GLY A 225 -13.06 -6.93 -22.72
CA GLY A 225 -12.27 -6.57 -21.54
C GLY A 225 -13.15 -6.17 -20.36
N LEU A 226 -14.30 -5.53 -20.61
CA LEU A 226 -15.27 -5.23 -19.56
C LEU A 226 -15.86 -6.52 -18.96
N TRP A 227 -16.24 -7.49 -19.82
CA TRP A 227 -16.72 -8.80 -19.36
C TRP A 227 -15.65 -9.59 -18.60
N LEU A 228 -14.40 -9.60 -19.09
CA LEU A 228 -13.28 -10.22 -18.38
C LEU A 228 -13.09 -9.60 -16.99
N SER A 229 -13.10 -8.28 -16.90
CA SER A 229 -12.98 -7.58 -15.61
C SER A 229 -14.11 -7.97 -14.63
N ARG A 230 -15.34 -8.08 -15.12
CA ARG A 230 -16.50 -8.51 -14.31
C ARG A 230 -16.35 -9.96 -13.84
N ALA A 231 -15.91 -10.85 -14.73
CA ALA A 231 -15.70 -12.26 -14.39
C ALA A 231 -14.59 -12.42 -13.32
N LEU A 232 -13.46 -11.72 -13.47
CA LEU A 232 -12.38 -11.73 -12.49
C LEU A 232 -12.83 -11.20 -11.12
N ASN A 233 -13.60 -10.12 -11.10
CA ASN A 233 -14.16 -9.59 -9.86
C ASN A 233 -15.18 -10.57 -9.22
N ALA A 234 -15.98 -11.27 -10.01
CA ALA A 234 -16.89 -12.29 -9.52
C ALA A 234 -16.14 -13.48 -8.90
N ILE A 235 -15.01 -13.90 -9.48
CA ILE A 235 -14.16 -14.94 -8.90
C ILE A 235 -13.60 -14.47 -7.56
N SER A 236 -13.10 -13.23 -7.46
CA SER A 236 -12.65 -12.66 -6.18
C SER A 236 -13.77 -12.70 -5.13
N ALA A 237 -14.97 -12.24 -5.51
CA ALA A 237 -16.11 -12.22 -4.61
C ALA A 237 -16.52 -13.64 -4.15
N ALA A 238 -16.48 -14.64 -5.04
CA ALA A 238 -16.75 -16.03 -4.69
C ALA A 238 -15.73 -16.58 -3.68
N THR A 239 -14.44 -16.28 -3.85
CA THR A 239 -13.41 -16.69 -2.88
C THR A 239 -13.61 -16.05 -1.51
N TRP A 240 -13.95 -14.76 -1.46
CA TRP A 240 -14.22 -14.04 -0.21
C TRP A 240 -15.48 -14.57 0.49
N MET A 241 -16.51 -14.97 -0.28
CA MET A 241 -17.70 -15.63 0.28
C MET A 241 -17.34 -16.96 0.94
N LEU A 242 -16.48 -17.78 0.30
CA LEU A 242 -16.00 -19.02 0.89
C LEU A 242 -15.23 -18.77 2.20
N GLU A 243 -14.38 -17.76 2.27
CA GLU A 243 -13.67 -17.41 3.51
C GLU A 243 -14.64 -16.98 4.62
N ARG A 244 -15.72 -16.24 4.29
CA ARG A 244 -16.75 -15.85 5.26
C ARG A 244 -17.48 -17.03 5.87
N ILE A 245 -17.69 -18.10 5.13
CA ILE A 245 -18.25 -19.37 5.66
C ILE A 245 -17.18 -20.30 6.25
N ARG A 246 -16.02 -19.72 6.61
CA ARG A 246 -14.89 -20.37 7.29
C ARG A 246 -14.12 -21.43 6.48
N VAL A 247 -14.23 -21.42 5.16
CA VAL A 247 -13.31 -22.16 4.30
C VAL A 247 -11.95 -21.46 4.33
N ARG A 248 -10.93 -22.14 4.83
CA ARG A 248 -9.56 -21.60 4.87
C ARG A 248 -8.92 -21.69 3.49
N LEU A 249 -8.75 -20.56 2.84
CA LEU A 249 -8.04 -20.44 1.57
C LEU A 249 -6.60 -19.96 1.85
N PRO A 250 -5.57 -20.75 1.47
CA PRO A 250 -4.20 -20.47 1.88
C PRO A 250 -3.61 -19.28 1.11
N ALA A 251 -3.19 -18.26 1.84
CA ALA A 251 -2.34 -17.21 1.30
C ALA A 251 -0.93 -17.78 1.07
N ASN A 252 -0.46 -17.74 -0.17
CA ASN A 252 0.85 -18.24 -0.56
C ASN A 252 1.38 -17.50 -1.81
N ARG A 253 2.60 -17.86 -2.23
CA ARG A 253 3.27 -17.25 -3.38
C ARG A 253 2.40 -17.20 -4.65
N MET A 254 1.58 -18.21 -4.90
CA MET A 254 0.80 -18.30 -6.14
C MET A 254 -0.54 -17.58 -6.03
N THR A 255 -1.20 -17.69 -4.89
CA THR A 255 -2.59 -17.28 -4.72
C THR A 255 -2.76 -15.86 -4.16
N SER A 256 -1.76 -15.35 -3.43
CA SER A 256 -1.88 -14.04 -2.80
C SER A 256 -1.69 -12.88 -3.77
N PRO A 257 -2.55 -11.86 -3.70
CA PRO A 257 -2.39 -10.63 -4.49
C PRO A 257 -1.35 -9.68 -3.91
N TYR A 258 -1.02 -9.82 -2.62
CA TYR A 258 -0.10 -8.93 -1.91
C TYR A 258 1.01 -9.68 -1.19
N VAL A 259 2.12 -9.00 -1.00
CA VAL A 259 3.14 -9.32 0.00
C VAL A 259 3.17 -8.17 1.00
N ILE A 260 3.15 -8.49 2.29
CA ILE A 260 3.28 -7.51 3.37
C ILE A 260 4.57 -7.75 4.15
N CYS A 261 5.17 -6.67 4.62
CA CYS A 261 6.29 -6.73 5.56
C CYS A 261 6.05 -5.74 6.70
N VAL A 262 6.13 -6.23 7.93
CA VAL A 262 6.10 -5.43 9.15
C VAL A 262 7.49 -5.49 9.76
N SER A 263 8.11 -4.35 9.96
CA SER A 263 9.45 -4.24 10.51
C SER A 263 9.55 -3.09 11.51
N THR A 264 10.60 -3.05 12.30
CA THR A 264 10.87 -1.98 13.26
C THR A 264 12.26 -1.42 13.04
N LYS A 265 12.41 -0.13 13.31
CA LYS A 265 13.73 0.52 13.34
C LYS A 265 14.41 0.18 14.66
N THR A 266 15.54 -0.54 14.58
CA THR A 266 16.39 -0.76 15.76
C THR A 266 16.94 0.56 16.27
N THR A 267 17.21 0.62 17.57
CA THR A 267 17.78 1.80 18.26
C THR A 267 19.17 2.17 17.75
#